data_641c66ff20a9d8f813f19153d73da8b4
#
_entry.id   641c66ff20a9d8f813f19153d73da8b4
#
_cell.length_a   1.000
_cell.length_b   1.000
_cell.length_c   1.000
_cell.angle_alpha   90.00
_cell.angle_beta   90.00
_cell.angle_gamma   90.00
#
_symmetry.space_group_name_H-M   'P 1'
#
loop_
_entity.id
_entity.type
_entity.pdbx_description
1 polymer ?
#
loop_
_entity_poly.entity_id
_entity_poly.type
_entity_poly.pdbx_seq_one_letter_code
_entity_poly.pdbx_strand_id
1 'polypeptide(L)'
;YFEADPEAVVTSNPDIIIKQLRDDVGYPANDFSIMNKAREEILNRPELVDVKAVKEGRVYIIDEGLSYGFSYPIAVAYMAKWLNPELFEDLDPQAMHQEFIDKYCPGLNFDVYRNGTFAYPPLSENSTAD
;
A
#
# COMPACT_ATOMS: atom_id res chain seq x y z
N TYR A 1 1.52 16.36 -10.08
CA TYR A 1 0.56 15.93 -9.04
C TYR A 1 -0.85 16.16 -9.60
N PHE A 2 -1.63 15.12 -9.69
CA PHE A 2 -3.00 15.19 -10.14
C PHE A 2 -3.91 14.93 -8.93
N GLU A 3 -4.65 15.93 -8.52
CA GLU A 3 -5.68 15.76 -7.51
C GLU A 3 -6.91 15.14 -8.19
N ALA A 4 -7.29 13.95 -7.78
CA ALA A 4 -8.44 13.27 -8.34
C ALA A 4 -9.73 14.01 -7.95
N ASP A 5 -10.50 14.39 -8.93
CA ASP A 5 -11.83 14.98 -8.72
C ASP A 5 -12.77 13.94 -8.08
N PRO A 6 -13.34 14.22 -6.90
CA PRO A 6 -14.27 13.31 -6.25
C PRO A 6 -15.46 12.91 -7.13
N GLU A 7 -15.97 13.81 -7.97
CA GLU A 7 -17.08 13.51 -8.89
C GLU A 7 -16.65 12.47 -9.95
N ALA A 8 -15.41 12.55 -10.44
CA ALA A 8 -14.88 11.56 -11.36
C ALA A 8 -14.73 10.18 -10.70
N VAL A 9 -14.31 10.13 -9.42
CA VAL A 9 -14.22 8.88 -8.64
C VAL A 9 -15.61 8.27 -8.45
N VAL A 10 -16.61 9.06 -8.08
CA VAL A 10 -18.01 8.61 -7.93
C VAL A 10 -18.55 8.05 -9.25
N THR A 11 -18.31 8.78 -10.34
CA THR A 11 -18.79 8.36 -11.68
C THR A 11 -18.14 7.08 -12.15
N SER A 12 -16.83 6.89 -11.91
CA SER A 12 -16.11 5.68 -12.30
C SER A 12 -16.41 4.49 -11.40
N ASN A 13 -16.88 4.73 -10.18
CA ASN A 13 -17.23 3.74 -9.17
C ASN A 13 -16.22 2.58 -9.08
N PRO A 14 -14.95 2.85 -8.74
CA PRO A 14 -13.89 1.85 -8.79
C PRO A 14 -14.08 0.73 -7.76
N ASP A 15 -13.60 -0.46 -8.10
CA ASP A 15 -13.55 -1.62 -7.20
C ASP A 15 -12.45 -1.51 -6.14
N ILE A 16 -11.45 -0.67 -6.37
CA ILE A 16 -10.30 -0.47 -5.49
C ILE A 16 -9.78 0.96 -5.63
N ILE A 17 -9.32 1.52 -4.52
CA ILE A 17 -8.62 2.81 -4.48
C ILE A 17 -7.22 2.58 -3.88
N ILE A 18 -6.19 3.01 -4.59
CA ILE A 18 -4.81 2.99 -4.11
C ILE A 18 -4.27 4.42 -4.14
N LYS A 19 -3.95 4.96 -2.96
CA LYS A 19 -3.38 6.29 -2.81
C LYS A 19 -1.89 6.20 -2.50
N GLN A 20 -1.09 6.95 -3.24
CA GLN A 20 0.33 7.13 -2.96
C GLN A 20 0.54 8.27 -1.96
N LEU A 21 1.45 8.07 -1.01
CA LEU A 21 1.96 9.12 -0.12
C LEU A 21 3.47 9.26 -0.31
N ARG A 22 3.96 10.50 -0.21
CA ARG A 22 5.37 10.84 -0.37
C ARG A 22 6.04 11.16 0.97
N ASP A 23 5.36 11.99 1.76
CA ASP A 23 5.95 12.59 2.95
C ASP A 23 5.59 11.80 4.20
N ASP A 24 6.53 11.70 5.13
CA ASP A 24 6.38 11.04 6.43
C ASP A 24 6.00 9.55 6.37
N VAL A 25 6.37 8.88 5.28
CA VAL A 25 6.20 7.44 5.05
C VAL A 25 7.49 6.80 4.54
N GLY A 26 7.51 5.49 4.33
CA GLY A 26 8.66 4.76 3.82
C GLY A 26 9.74 4.51 4.89
N TYR A 27 10.99 4.55 4.49
CA TYR A 27 12.14 4.21 5.34
C TYR A 27 12.27 5.02 6.63
N PRO A 28 12.01 6.35 6.66
CA PRO A 28 12.17 7.14 7.88
C PRO A 28 11.02 7.02 8.87
N ALA A 29 9.89 6.48 8.46
CA ALA A 29 8.70 6.39 9.30
C ALA A 29 8.77 5.16 10.22
N ASN A 30 8.24 5.29 11.44
CA ASN A 30 8.28 4.23 12.44
C ASN A 30 6.90 3.65 12.80
N ASP A 31 5.82 4.30 12.36
CA ASP A 31 4.45 3.84 12.60
C ASP A 31 3.52 4.17 11.42
N PHE A 32 2.39 3.51 11.35
CA PHE A 32 1.42 3.65 10.27
C PHE A 32 0.38 4.77 10.47
N SER A 33 0.53 5.64 11.46
CA SER A 33 -0.48 6.66 11.79
C SER A 33 -0.82 7.58 10.60
N ILE A 34 0.19 7.99 9.83
CA ILE A 34 0.02 8.85 8.66
C ILE A 34 -0.75 8.11 7.55
N MET A 35 -0.37 6.86 7.26
CA MET A 35 -1.07 6.05 6.26
C MET A 35 -2.49 5.71 6.69
N ASN A 36 -2.69 5.37 7.98
CA ASN A 36 -4.02 5.12 8.52
C ASN A 36 -4.90 6.35 8.41
N LYS A 37 -4.40 7.53 8.80
CA LYS A 37 -5.13 8.80 8.68
C LYS A 37 -5.54 9.07 7.22
N ALA A 38 -4.64 8.91 6.28
CA ALA A 38 -4.93 9.10 4.86
C ALA A 38 -6.00 8.14 4.34
N ARG A 39 -5.99 6.89 4.83
CA ARG A 39 -7.03 5.90 4.51
C ARG A 39 -8.38 6.28 5.10
N GLU A 40 -8.42 6.63 6.38
CA GLU A 40 -9.64 7.06 7.08
C GLU A 40 -10.26 8.31 6.44
N GLU A 41 -9.45 9.25 5.98
CA GLU A 41 -9.92 10.43 5.25
C GLU A 41 -10.69 10.07 3.98
N ILE A 42 -10.27 9.03 3.24
CA ILE A 42 -10.99 8.54 2.07
C ILE A 42 -12.27 7.81 2.47
N LEU A 43 -12.17 6.89 3.44
CA LEU A 43 -13.30 6.07 3.89
C LEU A 43 -14.45 6.90 4.49
N ASN A 44 -14.12 8.03 5.12
CA ASN A 44 -15.10 8.90 5.79
C ASN A 44 -15.55 10.09 4.92
N ARG A 45 -15.15 10.17 3.65
CA ARG A 45 -15.65 11.22 2.75
C ARG A 45 -17.12 11.02 2.41
N PRO A 46 -18.00 11.98 2.72
CA PRO A 46 -19.42 11.84 2.45
C PRO A 46 -19.75 11.60 0.97
N GLU A 47 -18.98 12.21 0.05
CA GLU A 47 -19.15 12.08 -1.39
C GLU A 47 -18.84 10.67 -1.90
N LEU A 48 -17.97 9.93 -1.19
CA LEU A 48 -17.47 8.62 -1.62
C LEU A 48 -18.18 7.43 -0.95
N VAL A 49 -19.14 7.69 -0.06
CA VAL A 49 -19.82 6.66 0.76
C VAL A 49 -20.46 5.55 -0.08
N ASP A 50 -20.90 5.86 -1.28
CA ASP A 50 -21.55 4.92 -2.20
C ASP A 50 -20.60 4.26 -3.19
N VAL A 51 -19.35 4.68 -3.23
CA VAL A 51 -18.32 4.07 -4.08
C VAL A 51 -18.01 2.65 -3.60
N LYS A 52 -17.98 1.69 -4.52
CA LYS A 52 -17.80 0.26 -4.22
C LYS A 52 -16.53 -0.01 -3.41
N ALA A 53 -15.39 0.58 -3.79
CA ALA A 53 -14.13 0.44 -3.06
C ALA A 53 -14.25 0.89 -1.60
N VAL A 54 -14.99 1.97 -1.33
CA VAL A 54 -15.20 2.50 0.03
C VAL A 54 -16.12 1.60 0.83
N LYS A 55 -17.25 1.16 0.24
CA LYS A 55 -18.18 0.21 0.89
C LYS A 55 -17.53 -1.11 1.29
N GLU A 56 -16.65 -1.62 0.44
CA GLU A 56 -15.94 -2.89 0.66
C GLU A 56 -14.63 -2.73 1.46
N GLY A 57 -14.26 -1.48 1.82
CA GLY A 57 -13.02 -1.20 2.54
C GLY A 57 -11.75 -1.47 1.71
N ARG A 58 -11.88 -1.55 0.38
CA ARG A 58 -10.77 -1.78 -0.55
C ARG A 58 -10.04 -0.49 -0.89
N VAL A 59 -9.57 0.18 0.15
CA VAL A 59 -8.80 1.43 0.09
C VAL A 59 -7.42 1.16 0.68
N TYR A 60 -6.39 1.38 -0.11
CA TYR A 60 -5.01 1.08 0.23
C TYR A 60 -4.12 2.30 0.07
N ILE A 61 -3.09 2.37 0.90
CA ILE A 61 -2.09 3.44 0.87
C ILE A 61 -0.73 2.81 0.59
N ILE A 62 0.07 3.41 -0.26
CA ILE A 62 1.41 2.94 -0.59
C ILE A 62 2.41 4.09 -0.57
N ASP A 63 3.62 3.81 -0.10
CA ASP A 63 4.75 4.73 -0.21
C ASP A 63 5.08 4.98 -1.69
N GLU A 64 5.03 6.24 -2.10
CA GLU A 64 5.38 6.66 -3.47
C GLU A 64 6.81 6.26 -3.83
N GLY A 65 7.73 6.21 -2.85
CA GLY A 65 9.11 5.81 -3.05
C GLY A 65 9.29 4.41 -3.63
N LEU A 66 8.34 3.49 -3.36
CA LEU A 66 8.34 2.17 -4.00
C LEU A 66 7.92 2.20 -5.48
N SER A 67 7.25 3.26 -5.93
CA SER A 67 6.68 3.34 -7.27
C SER A 67 7.68 3.81 -8.33
N TYR A 68 8.93 4.03 -7.96
CA TYR A 68 9.97 4.52 -8.86
C TYR A 68 11.22 3.64 -8.87
N GLY A 69 11.91 3.67 -10.01
CA GLY A 69 13.22 3.04 -10.15
C GLY A 69 13.21 1.54 -9.95
N PHE A 70 14.25 1.03 -9.31
CA PHE A 70 14.48 -0.40 -9.13
C PHE A 70 13.54 -1.06 -8.10
N SER A 71 12.89 -0.28 -7.25
CA SER A 71 11.90 -0.78 -6.26
C SER A 71 10.49 -0.98 -6.84
N TYR A 72 10.24 -0.52 -8.06
CA TYR A 72 8.93 -0.61 -8.72
C TYR A 72 8.30 -2.01 -8.71
N PRO A 73 9.05 -3.11 -8.93
CA PRO A 73 8.47 -4.47 -8.84
C PRO A 73 7.86 -4.79 -7.47
N ILE A 74 8.35 -4.19 -6.39
CA ILE A 74 7.81 -4.36 -5.03
C ILE A 74 6.43 -3.68 -4.94
N ALA A 75 6.28 -2.46 -5.47
CA ALA A 75 4.98 -1.79 -5.54
C ALA A 75 3.97 -2.60 -6.36
N VAL A 76 4.39 -3.15 -7.51
CA VAL A 76 3.55 -4.01 -8.35
C VAL A 76 3.11 -5.27 -7.58
N ALA A 77 3.98 -5.87 -6.78
CA ALA A 77 3.64 -7.03 -5.96
C ALA A 77 2.56 -6.72 -4.91
N TYR A 78 2.63 -5.57 -4.23
CA TYR A 78 1.56 -5.10 -3.34
C TYR A 78 0.24 -4.92 -4.09
N MET A 79 0.27 -4.23 -5.24
CA MET A 79 -0.93 -4.00 -6.05
C MET A 79 -1.53 -5.32 -6.55
N ALA A 80 -0.72 -6.27 -6.98
CA ALA A 80 -1.17 -7.58 -7.42
C ALA A 80 -1.94 -8.32 -6.32
N LYS A 81 -1.42 -8.32 -5.10
CA LYS A 81 -2.10 -8.93 -3.94
C LYS A 81 -3.42 -8.23 -3.59
N TRP A 82 -3.47 -6.91 -3.67
CA TRP A 82 -4.70 -6.17 -3.38
C TRP A 82 -5.77 -6.36 -4.46
N LEU A 83 -5.36 -6.45 -5.73
CA LEU A 83 -6.27 -6.63 -6.85
C LEU A 83 -6.83 -8.06 -6.91
N ASN A 84 -5.98 -9.06 -6.75
CA ASN A 84 -6.32 -10.47 -6.89
C ASN A 84 -5.66 -11.31 -5.79
N PRO A 85 -6.12 -11.21 -4.53
CA PRO A 85 -5.47 -11.87 -3.39
C PRO A 85 -5.39 -13.39 -3.54
N GLU A 86 -6.41 -14.02 -4.12
CA GLU A 86 -6.45 -15.47 -4.33
C GLU A 86 -5.45 -15.94 -5.38
N LEU A 87 -5.24 -15.14 -6.44
CA LEU A 87 -4.31 -15.48 -7.51
C LEU A 87 -2.84 -15.32 -7.08
N PHE A 88 -2.57 -14.42 -6.16
CA PHE A 88 -1.24 -14.08 -5.67
C PHE A 88 -1.03 -14.44 -4.20
N GLU A 89 -1.65 -15.52 -3.74
CA GLU A 89 -1.58 -15.97 -2.34
C GLU A 89 -0.13 -16.18 -1.88
N ASP A 90 0.69 -16.81 -2.71
CA ASP A 90 2.11 -17.11 -2.42
C ASP A 90 3.07 -15.92 -2.63
N LEU A 91 2.58 -14.79 -3.15
CA LEU A 91 3.41 -13.62 -3.38
C LEU A 91 3.62 -12.86 -2.08
N ASP A 92 4.88 -12.65 -1.68
CA ASP A 92 5.25 -11.89 -0.48
C ASP A 92 6.04 -10.62 -0.85
N PRO A 93 5.37 -9.46 -0.94
CA PRO A 93 6.02 -8.19 -1.26
C PRO A 93 7.05 -7.74 -0.22
N GLN A 94 6.86 -8.07 1.07
CA GLN A 94 7.83 -7.73 2.12
C GLN A 94 9.10 -8.56 1.96
N ALA A 95 8.98 -9.85 1.68
CA ALA A 95 10.14 -10.71 1.40
C ALA A 95 10.90 -10.24 0.16
N MET A 96 10.20 -9.86 -0.90
CA MET A 96 10.81 -9.27 -2.09
C MET A 96 11.57 -7.97 -1.75
N HIS A 97 11.00 -7.13 -0.90
CA HIS A 97 11.63 -5.88 -0.48
C HIS A 97 12.87 -6.14 0.37
N GLN A 98 12.81 -7.08 1.31
CA GLN A 98 13.97 -7.44 2.13
C GLN A 98 15.09 -8.02 1.27
N GLU A 99 14.78 -8.93 0.35
CA GLU A 99 15.76 -9.49 -0.58
C GLU A 99 16.43 -8.39 -1.44
N PHE A 100 15.63 -7.43 -1.90
CA PHE A 100 16.15 -6.28 -2.65
C PHE A 100 17.18 -5.48 -1.84
N ILE A 101 16.87 -5.18 -0.56
CA ILE A 101 17.77 -4.44 0.32
C ILE A 101 19.05 -5.24 0.56
N ASP A 102 18.92 -6.51 0.93
CA ASP A 102 20.04 -7.37 1.28
C ASP A 102 21.01 -7.55 0.10
N LYS A 103 20.47 -7.65 -1.10
CA LYS A 103 21.25 -7.92 -2.31
C LYS A 103 21.86 -6.67 -2.94
N TYR A 104 21.10 -5.56 -2.99
CA TYR A 104 21.50 -4.36 -3.73
C TYR A 104 21.88 -3.18 -2.85
N CYS A 105 21.54 -3.21 -1.57
CA CYS A 105 21.84 -2.18 -0.60
C CYS A 105 22.51 -2.76 0.68
N PRO A 106 23.60 -3.57 0.55
CA PRO A 106 24.13 -4.36 1.67
C PRO A 106 24.64 -3.51 2.84
N GLY A 107 24.85 -2.21 2.64
CA GLY A 107 25.25 -1.28 3.71
C GLY A 107 24.10 -0.65 4.48
N LEU A 108 22.85 -0.85 4.05
CA LEU A 108 21.70 -0.19 4.67
C LEU A 108 21.30 -0.84 6.01
N ASN A 109 21.49 -2.14 6.14
CA ASN A 109 21.17 -2.91 7.37
C ASN A 109 19.76 -2.62 7.91
N PHE A 110 18.75 -2.72 7.04
CA PHE A 110 17.37 -2.36 7.32
C PHE A 110 16.46 -3.59 7.30
N ASP A 111 15.61 -3.74 8.32
CA ASP A 111 14.62 -4.81 8.44
C ASP A 111 13.23 -4.25 8.13
N VAL A 112 12.68 -4.59 6.96
CA VAL A 112 11.38 -4.09 6.48
C VAL A 112 10.19 -4.63 7.27
N TYR A 113 10.36 -5.71 8.03
CA TYR A 113 9.31 -6.27 8.86
C TYR A 113 9.10 -5.51 10.16
N ARG A 114 10.12 -4.75 10.59
CA ARG A 114 10.14 -4.03 11.86
C ARG A 114 10.20 -2.52 11.71
N ASN A 115 10.68 -2.04 10.57
CA ASN A 115 10.96 -0.63 10.35
C ASN A 115 10.39 -0.18 9.01
N GLY A 116 10.07 1.10 8.94
CA GLY A 116 9.49 1.70 7.75
C GLY A 116 7.98 1.47 7.63
N THR A 117 7.35 2.27 6.79
CA THR A 117 5.93 2.17 6.47
C THR A 117 5.74 2.24 4.97
N PHE A 118 5.53 1.12 4.32
CA PHE A 118 5.55 1.04 2.86
C PHE A 118 4.19 0.82 2.23
N ALA A 119 3.29 0.12 2.93
CA ALA A 119 1.94 -0.21 2.44
C ALA A 119 0.96 -0.39 3.61
N TYR A 120 -0.27 0.09 3.44
CA TYR A 120 -1.29 0.02 4.49
C TYR A 120 -2.70 -0.25 3.90
N PRO A 121 -3.57 -1.06 4.50
CA PRO A 121 -3.29 -1.87 5.69
C PRO A 121 -2.12 -2.84 5.47
N PRO A 122 -1.37 -3.18 6.53
CA PRO A 122 -0.36 -4.22 6.42
C PRO A 122 -0.97 -5.50 5.85
N LEU A 123 -0.23 -6.18 4.99
CA LEU A 123 -0.63 -7.54 4.61
C LEU A 123 -0.64 -8.36 5.90
N SER A 124 -1.77 -8.98 6.23
CA SER A 124 -1.84 -9.90 7.36
C SER A 124 -0.72 -10.92 7.16
N GLU A 125 0.13 -11.10 8.17
CA GLU A 125 0.93 -12.31 8.25
C GLU A 125 -0.05 -13.45 7.98
N ASN A 126 0.21 -14.24 6.94
CA ASN A 126 -0.52 -15.48 6.77
C ASN A 126 -0.37 -16.17 8.10
N SER A 127 -1.46 -16.19 8.88
CA SER A 127 -1.48 -17.04 10.05
C SER A 127 -1.19 -18.42 9.49
N THR A 128 0.02 -18.91 9.71
CA THR A 128 0.27 -20.33 9.78
C THR A 128 -0.63 -20.79 10.91
N ALA A 129 -1.89 -20.94 10.58
CA ALA A 129 -2.81 -21.69 11.42
C ALA A 129 -2.28 -23.11 11.44
N ASP A 130 -1.94 -23.55 12.60
CA ASP A 130 -1.58 -24.91 12.96
C ASP A 130 -2.44 -25.98 12.25
#